data_7ff703d2f13f99bff7d8ab293ba7210e
#
_entry.id   7ff703d2f13f99bff7d8ab293ba7210e
#
_cell.length_a   1.000
_cell.length_b   1.000
_cell.length_c   1.000
_cell.angle_alpha   90.00
_cell.angle_beta   90.00
_cell.angle_gamma   90.00
#
_symmetry.space_group_name_H-M   'P 1'
#
loop_
_entity.id
_entity.type
_entity.pdbx_description
1 polymer ?
#
loop_
_entity_poly.entity_id
_entity_poly.type
_entity_poly.pdbx_seq_one_letter_code
_entity_poly.pdbx_strand_id
1 'polypeptide(L)'
;TMKSLPLAYNKDMQEDKEPVFDAVDTVKLCLPVFAAMIDTMKVHTENMRQAANRGFINATDCADYLTKKGMPFRDAYTTVGKLVYYCTQQGKTLEQLSLAELQDLSPLFGEDVYTALDMQNCMEQRKSYGGPAVEQTAMQIAAIEHFIAAHTK
;
A
#
# COMPACT_ATOMS: atom_id res chain seq x y z
N THR A 1 36.12 2.05 6.52
CA THR A 1 37.49 1.81 5.94
C THR A 1 38.04 3.06 5.32
N MET A 2 37.32 3.70 4.38
CA MET A 2 37.80 4.90 3.65
C MET A 2 38.07 6.12 4.53
N LYS A 3 37.45 6.24 5.70
CA LYS A 3 37.51 7.44 6.53
C LYS A 3 38.88 7.75 7.13
N SER A 4 39.71 6.75 7.36
CA SER A 4 40.96 6.86 8.12
C SER A 4 42.14 6.23 7.39
N LEU A 5 42.12 6.18 6.06
CA LEU A 5 43.20 5.60 5.28
C LEU A 5 44.45 6.47 5.35
N PRO A 6 45.64 5.87 5.57
CA PRO A 6 46.94 6.56 5.43
C PRO A 6 47.25 6.94 3.98
N LEU A 7 48.22 7.81 3.76
CA LEU A 7 48.57 8.34 2.45
C LEU A 7 49.24 7.32 1.48
N ALA A 8 49.73 6.20 2.00
CA ALA A 8 50.42 5.19 1.17
C ALA A 8 50.27 3.78 1.75
N TYR A 9 50.33 2.77 0.86
CA TYR A 9 50.32 1.34 1.15
C TYR A 9 49.14 0.89 2.06
N ASN A 10 47.94 1.10 1.56
CA ASN A 10 46.67 0.83 2.31
C ASN A 10 46.20 -0.62 2.09
N LYS A 11 46.64 -1.55 2.92
CA LYS A 11 46.09 -2.93 2.97
C LYS A 11 44.63 -2.95 3.40
N ASP A 12 44.19 -1.93 4.17
CA ASP A 12 42.80 -1.76 4.61
C ASP A 12 41.81 -1.80 3.45
N MET A 13 42.21 -1.38 2.25
CA MET A 13 41.39 -1.45 1.04
C MET A 13 41.11 -2.89 0.57
N GLN A 14 41.82 -3.87 1.07
CA GLN A 14 41.58 -5.29 0.75
C GLN A 14 40.38 -5.85 1.49
N GLU A 15 39.96 -5.18 2.58
CA GLU A 15 38.74 -5.51 3.34
C GLU A 15 37.44 -5.31 2.57
N ASP A 16 37.48 -4.66 1.40
CA ASP A 16 36.33 -4.48 0.51
C ASP A 16 35.78 -5.79 -0.08
N LYS A 17 36.62 -6.82 -0.19
CA LYS A 17 36.29 -8.08 -0.87
C LYS A 17 35.49 -9.03 0.02
N GLU A 18 35.87 -9.19 1.27
CA GLU A 18 35.20 -10.11 2.19
C GLU A 18 33.71 -9.77 2.39
N PRO A 19 33.34 -8.50 2.64
CA PRO A 19 31.91 -8.13 2.74
C PRO A 19 31.13 -8.38 1.44
N VAL A 20 31.77 -8.22 0.26
CA VAL A 20 31.11 -8.50 -1.01
C VAL A 20 30.87 -9.99 -1.19
N PHE A 21 31.86 -10.84 -0.86
CA PHE A 21 31.71 -12.30 -0.95
C PHE A 21 30.65 -12.80 0.03
N ASP A 22 30.66 -12.33 1.28
CA ASP A 22 29.64 -12.65 2.27
C ASP A 22 28.25 -12.23 1.82
N ALA A 23 28.11 -11.01 1.26
CA ALA A 23 26.84 -10.54 0.72
C ALA A 23 26.36 -11.42 -0.46
N VAL A 24 27.23 -11.81 -1.37
CA VAL A 24 26.92 -12.70 -2.50
C VAL A 24 26.46 -14.07 -2.00
N ASP A 25 27.16 -14.66 -1.05
CA ASP A 25 26.83 -15.97 -0.50
C ASP A 25 25.51 -15.93 0.28
N THR A 26 25.29 -14.86 1.04
CA THR A 26 24.02 -14.62 1.74
C THR A 26 22.86 -14.52 0.74
N VAL A 27 23.00 -13.73 -0.33
CA VAL A 27 21.96 -13.57 -1.35
C VAL A 27 21.69 -14.90 -2.07
N LYS A 28 22.73 -15.65 -2.44
CA LYS A 28 22.59 -16.99 -3.04
C LYS A 28 21.85 -17.98 -2.15
N LEU A 29 22.00 -17.85 -0.84
CA LEU A 29 21.28 -18.68 0.13
C LEU A 29 19.82 -18.23 0.29
N CYS A 30 19.59 -16.92 0.37
CA CYS A 30 18.27 -16.37 0.63
C CYS A 30 17.32 -16.52 -0.57
N LEU A 31 17.78 -16.32 -1.81
CA LEU A 31 16.91 -16.34 -2.99
C LEU A 31 16.18 -17.67 -3.21
N PRO A 32 16.85 -18.87 -3.14
CA PRO A 32 16.16 -20.15 -3.28
C PRO A 32 15.13 -20.40 -2.16
N VAL A 33 15.46 -20.00 -0.91
CA VAL A 33 14.53 -20.12 0.21
C VAL A 33 13.32 -19.24 -0.01
N PHE A 34 13.51 -17.99 -0.44
CA PHE A 34 12.43 -17.07 -0.72
C PHE A 34 11.55 -17.55 -1.89
N ALA A 35 12.15 -18.10 -2.96
CA ALA A 35 11.41 -18.71 -4.06
C ALA A 35 10.51 -19.85 -3.56
N ALA A 36 11.04 -20.75 -2.72
CA ALA A 36 10.25 -21.85 -2.14
C ALA A 36 9.12 -21.34 -1.22
N MET A 37 9.36 -20.24 -0.48
CA MET A 37 8.33 -19.61 0.34
C MET A 37 7.18 -19.06 -0.52
N ILE A 38 7.47 -18.42 -1.65
CA ILE A 38 6.45 -17.92 -2.59
C ILE A 38 5.68 -19.08 -3.21
N ASP A 39 6.39 -20.14 -3.66
CA ASP A 39 5.77 -21.31 -4.31
C ASP A 39 4.80 -22.06 -3.38
N THR A 40 5.11 -22.11 -2.09
CA THR A 40 4.29 -22.81 -1.07
C THR A 40 3.31 -21.90 -0.34
N MET A 41 3.27 -20.61 -0.66
CA MET A 41 2.44 -19.63 0.01
C MET A 41 0.94 -19.92 -0.18
N LYS A 42 0.18 -19.90 0.92
CA LYS A 42 -1.27 -19.99 0.91
C LYS A 42 -1.89 -18.62 1.16
N VAL A 43 -2.64 -18.14 0.19
CA VAL A 43 -3.31 -16.85 0.30
C VAL A 43 -4.67 -17.03 0.97
N HIS A 44 -4.86 -16.44 2.15
CA HIS A 44 -6.13 -16.39 2.87
C HIS A 44 -6.91 -15.12 2.50
N THR A 45 -7.54 -15.13 1.34
CA THR A 45 -8.19 -13.95 0.72
C THR A 45 -9.21 -13.29 1.65
N GLU A 46 -10.03 -14.08 2.36
CA GLU A 46 -11.02 -13.54 3.29
C GLU A 46 -10.36 -12.82 4.49
N ASN A 47 -9.32 -13.41 5.07
CA ASN A 47 -8.58 -12.77 6.16
C ASN A 47 -7.91 -11.46 5.70
N MET A 48 -7.38 -11.44 4.48
CA MET A 48 -6.78 -10.25 3.88
C MET A 48 -7.84 -9.16 3.65
N ARG A 49 -9.01 -9.53 3.15
CA ARG A 49 -10.15 -8.61 2.96
C ARG A 49 -10.61 -8.02 4.29
N GLN A 50 -10.79 -8.84 5.31
CA GLN A 50 -11.15 -8.37 6.65
C GLN A 50 -10.09 -7.45 7.26
N ALA A 51 -8.81 -7.73 7.05
CA ALA A 51 -7.72 -6.89 7.51
C ALA A 51 -7.71 -5.53 6.79
N ALA A 52 -8.00 -5.49 5.49
CA ALA A 52 -8.11 -4.26 4.71
C ALA A 52 -9.27 -3.36 5.17
N ASN A 53 -10.36 -3.94 5.70
CA ASN A 53 -11.50 -3.19 6.21
C ASN A 53 -11.28 -2.61 7.63
N ARG A 54 -10.12 -2.84 8.23
CA ARG A 54 -9.78 -2.29 9.56
C ARG A 54 -8.97 -1.01 9.44
N GLY A 55 -9.14 -0.11 10.42
CA GLY A 55 -8.24 1.03 10.60
C GLY A 55 -8.51 2.23 9.67
N PHE A 56 -9.70 2.36 9.10
CA PHE A 56 -10.11 3.55 8.33
C PHE A 56 -9.20 3.88 7.14
N ILE A 57 -8.70 2.88 6.41
CA ILE A 57 -7.80 3.11 5.27
C ILE A 57 -8.50 3.84 4.12
N ASN A 58 -9.83 3.82 4.07
CA ASN A 58 -10.68 4.56 3.14
C ASN A 58 -11.04 5.99 3.61
N ALA A 59 -10.48 6.45 4.72
CA ALA A 59 -10.73 7.81 5.21
C ALA A 59 -10.31 8.89 4.20
N THR A 60 -9.21 8.65 3.46
CA THR A 60 -8.78 9.56 2.39
C THR A 60 -9.78 9.58 1.24
N ASP A 61 -10.34 8.43 0.86
CA ASP A 61 -11.38 8.35 -0.18
C ASP A 61 -12.66 9.11 0.24
N CYS A 62 -12.97 9.09 1.54
CA CYS A 62 -14.05 9.91 2.12
C CYS A 62 -13.76 11.41 1.99
N ALA A 63 -12.52 11.85 2.26
CA ALA A 63 -12.12 13.25 2.10
C ALA A 63 -12.14 13.67 0.62
N ASP A 64 -11.67 12.81 -0.27
CA ASP A 64 -11.72 13.04 -1.72
C ASP A 64 -13.17 13.13 -2.23
N TYR A 65 -14.09 12.33 -1.67
CA TYR A 65 -15.51 12.42 -1.97
C TYR A 65 -16.06 13.82 -1.65
N LEU A 66 -15.81 14.33 -0.43
CA LEU A 66 -16.24 15.67 -0.03
C LEU A 66 -15.59 16.75 -0.90
N THR A 67 -14.34 16.56 -1.29
CA THR A 67 -13.62 17.49 -2.16
C THR A 67 -14.25 17.54 -3.55
N LYS A 68 -14.64 16.40 -4.10
CA LYS A 68 -15.38 16.32 -5.39
C LYS A 68 -16.76 16.99 -5.30
N LYS A 69 -17.36 17.04 -4.10
CA LYS A 69 -18.62 17.76 -3.82
C LYS A 69 -18.41 19.27 -3.58
N GLY A 70 -17.18 19.77 -3.68
CA GLY A 70 -16.84 21.19 -3.62
C GLY A 70 -16.29 21.67 -2.27
N MET A 71 -16.06 20.79 -1.31
CA MET A 71 -15.40 21.17 -0.05
C MET A 71 -13.88 21.31 -0.25
N PRO A 72 -13.22 22.39 0.27
CA PRO A 72 -11.77 22.45 0.27
C PRO A 72 -11.14 21.24 0.96
N PHE A 73 -10.08 20.65 0.41
CA PHE A 73 -9.49 19.40 0.92
C PHE A 73 -9.13 19.47 2.42
N ARG A 74 -8.61 20.61 2.89
CA ARG A 74 -8.27 20.80 4.32
C ARG A 74 -9.50 20.64 5.23
N ASP A 75 -10.64 21.18 4.79
CA ASP A 75 -11.89 21.10 5.54
C ASP A 75 -12.49 19.69 5.45
N ALA A 76 -12.43 19.07 4.28
CA ALA A 76 -12.80 17.67 4.09
C ALA A 76 -11.98 16.74 4.99
N TYR A 77 -10.67 16.91 5.03
CA TYR A 77 -9.78 16.14 5.90
C TYR A 77 -10.14 16.31 7.38
N THR A 78 -10.41 17.54 7.82
CA THR A 78 -10.82 17.83 9.20
C THR A 78 -12.18 17.20 9.53
N THR A 79 -13.13 17.25 8.60
CA THR A 79 -14.46 16.66 8.74
C THR A 79 -14.38 15.14 8.88
N VAL A 80 -13.58 14.49 8.00
CA VAL A 80 -13.36 13.05 8.05
C VAL A 80 -12.60 12.64 9.32
N GLY A 81 -11.65 13.46 9.80
CA GLY A 81 -11.00 13.23 11.09
C GLY A 81 -11.98 13.17 12.26
N LYS A 82 -13.02 14.03 12.26
CA LYS A 82 -14.11 13.98 13.26
C LYS A 82 -14.97 12.72 13.10
N LEU A 83 -15.26 12.29 11.85
CA LEU A 83 -15.97 11.02 11.59
C LEU A 83 -15.19 9.82 12.13
N VAL A 84 -13.88 9.74 11.83
CA VAL A 84 -13.00 8.68 12.33
C VAL A 84 -12.97 8.64 13.85
N TYR A 85 -12.88 9.81 14.48
CA TYR A 85 -12.95 9.91 15.94
C TYR A 85 -14.29 9.39 16.48
N TYR A 86 -15.40 9.81 15.89
CA TYR A 86 -16.74 9.33 16.25
C TYR A 86 -16.85 7.82 16.06
N CYS A 87 -16.45 7.28 14.92
CA CYS A 87 -16.45 5.84 14.66
C CYS A 87 -15.62 5.07 15.70
N THR A 88 -14.46 5.59 16.06
CA THR A 88 -13.59 4.98 17.08
C THR A 88 -14.26 4.90 18.43
N GLN A 89 -14.98 5.95 18.84
CA GLN A 89 -15.73 5.97 20.10
C GLN A 89 -16.91 5.00 20.11
N GLN A 90 -17.55 4.78 18.96
CA GLN A 90 -18.73 3.91 18.80
C GLN A 90 -18.36 2.47 18.41
N GLY A 91 -17.09 2.16 18.15
CA GLY A 91 -16.66 0.86 17.65
C GLY A 91 -17.23 0.54 16.26
N LYS A 92 -17.50 1.56 15.43
CA LYS A 92 -18.01 1.45 14.05
C LYS A 92 -16.91 1.70 13.02
N THR A 93 -17.18 1.33 11.77
CA THR A 93 -16.41 1.77 10.59
C THR A 93 -17.17 2.90 9.87
N LEU A 94 -16.53 3.57 8.90
CA LEU A 94 -17.19 4.65 8.13
C LEU A 94 -18.40 4.14 7.35
N GLU A 95 -18.33 2.93 6.82
CA GLU A 95 -19.41 2.30 6.04
C GLU A 95 -20.63 1.91 6.90
N GLN A 96 -20.45 1.81 8.21
CA GLN A 96 -21.50 1.47 9.17
C GLN A 96 -22.27 2.69 9.66
N LEU A 97 -21.82 3.89 9.32
CA LEU A 97 -22.54 5.12 9.66
C LEU A 97 -23.77 5.25 8.77
N SER A 98 -24.88 5.65 9.38
CA SER A 98 -26.08 6.06 8.63
C SER A 98 -25.85 7.38 7.90
N LEU A 99 -26.60 7.64 6.85
CA LEU A 99 -26.53 8.91 6.12
C LEU A 99 -26.79 10.11 7.05
N ALA A 100 -27.68 9.98 8.02
CA ALA A 100 -27.95 11.03 9.00
C ALA A 100 -26.72 11.34 9.86
N GLU A 101 -26.01 10.32 10.37
CA GLU A 101 -24.77 10.51 11.15
C GLU A 101 -23.66 11.19 10.32
N LEU A 102 -23.58 10.88 9.02
CA LEU A 102 -22.67 11.54 8.10
C LEU A 102 -23.08 13.01 7.87
N GLN A 103 -24.37 13.26 7.63
CA GLN A 103 -24.91 14.58 7.35
C GLN A 103 -24.88 15.52 8.56
N ASP A 104 -24.84 15.01 9.78
CA ASP A 104 -24.62 15.80 11.00
C ASP A 104 -23.27 16.54 10.98
N LEU A 105 -22.28 16.01 10.28
CA LEU A 105 -20.97 16.65 10.13
C LEU A 105 -20.82 17.43 8.82
N SER A 106 -21.53 17.04 7.76
CA SER A 106 -21.56 17.79 6.51
C SER A 106 -22.80 17.44 5.68
N PRO A 107 -23.61 18.44 5.26
CA PRO A 107 -24.76 18.21 4.40
C PRO A 107 -24.37 17.77 2.97
N LEU A 108 -23.08 17.78 2.61
CA LEU A 108 -22.59 17.31 1.32
C LEU A 108 -22.60 15.80 1.16
N PHE A 109 -22.76 15.05 2.25
CA PHE A 109 -22.91 13.60 2.16
C PHE A 109 -24.25 13.21 1.55
N GLY A 110 -24.20 12.43 0.48
CA GLY A 110 -25.35 11.80 -0.15
C GLY A 110 -25.25 10.28 -0.11
N GLU A 111 -26.27 9.57 -0.58
CA GLU A 111 -26.29 8.10 -0.66
C GLU A 111 -25.10 7.52 -1.46
N ASP A 112 -24.58 8.27 -2.40
CA ASP A 112 -23.43 7.89 -3.24
C ASP A 112 -22.10 7.76 -2.43
N VAL A 113 -22.07 8.22 -1.18
CA VAL A 113 -20.91 8.08 -0.29
C VAL A 113 -20.56 6.61 -0.03
N TYR A 114 -21.55 5.74 0.11
CA TYR A 114 -21.28 4.32 0.36
C TYR A 114 -20.55 3.63 -0.79
N THR A 115 -20.84 4.06 -2.03
CA THR A 115 -20.04 3.62 -3.20
C THR A 115 -18.62 4.15 -3.14
N ALA A 116 -18.42 5.39 -2.69
CA ALA A 116 -17.09 5.98 -2.56
C ALA A 116 -16.26 5.34 -1.42
N LEU A 117 -16.91 4.83 -0.38
CA LEU A 117 -16.27 4.16 0.76
C LEU A 117 -16.04 2.66 0.54
N ASP A 118 -16.69 2.06 -0.47
CA ASP A 118 -16.51 0.64 -0.78
C ASP A 118 -15.03 0.34 -1.10
N MET A 119 -14.46 -0.65 -0.40
CA MET A 119 -13.03 -0.99 -0.51
C MET A 119 -12.62 -1.42 -1.91
N GLN A 120 -13.49 -2.15 -2.62
CA GLN A 120 -13.23 -2.56 -3.99
C GLN A 120 -13.15 -1.32 -4.89
N ASN A 121 -14.10 -0.41 -4.75
CA ASN A 121 -14.11 0.82 -5.51
C ASN A 121 -12.92 1.73 -5.15
N CYS A 122 -12.57 1.85 -3.89
CA CYS A 122 -11.36 2.56 -3.46
C CYS A 122 -10.09 2.01 -4.14
N MET A 123 -9.95 0.69 -4.23
CA MET A 123 -8.83 0.05 -4.93
C MET A 123 -8.87 0.33 -6.44
N GLU A 124 -10.02 0.20 -7.09
CA GLU A 124 -10.19 0.39 -8.53
C GLU A 124 -9.95 1.85 -8.98
N GLN A 125 -10.10 2.82 -8.09
CA GLN A 125 -9.78 4.22 -8.39
C GLN A 125 -8.27 4.50 -8.49
N ARG A 126 -7.41 3.61 -8.01
CA ARG A 126 -5.95 3.77 -8.01
C ARG A 126 -5.32 3.27 -9.31
N LYS A 127 -5.55 4.03 -10.39
CA LYS A 127 -5.19 3.67 -11.79
C LYS A 127 -3.82 4.16 -12.25
N SER A 128 -3.01 4.74 -11.38
CA SER A 128 -1.64 5.12 -11.72
C SER A 128 -0.80 3.88 -12.04
N TYR A 129 0.25 4.02 -12.84
CA TYR A 129 1.18 2.94 -13.11
C TYR A 129 1.78 2.38 -11.80
N GLY A 130 1.71 1.06 -11.62
CA GLY A 130 2.08 0.41 -10.37
C GLY A 130 0.99 0.45 -9.29
N GLY A 131 -0.17 1.04 -9.56
CA GLY A 131 -1.31 1.05 -8.64
C GLY A 131 -2.00 -0.31 -8.51
N PRO A 132 -2.83 -0.49 -7.46
CA PRO A 132 -3.47 -1.77 -7.15
C PRO A 132 -4.76 -2.06 -7.96
N ALA A 133 -5.24 -1.15 -8.82
CA ALA A 133 -6.39 -1.43 -9.67
C ALA A 133 -6.16 -2.70 -10.50
N VAL A 134 -7.20 -3.50 -10.70
CA VAL A 134 -7.11 -4.80 -11.40
C VAL A 134 -6.44 -4.67 -12.76
N GLU A 135 -6.79 -3.64 -13.53
CA GLU A 135 -6.19 -3.35 -14.83
C GLU A 135 -4.67 -3.12 -14.71
N GLN A 136 -4.25 -2.31 -13.75
CA GLN A 136 -2.83 -2.01 -13.53
C GLN A 136 -2.05 -3.23 -13.05
N THR A 137 -2.64 -4.03 -12.18
CA THR A 137 -2.06 -5.30 -11.73
C THR A 137 -1.87 -6.27 -12.89
N ALA A 138 -2.89 -6.41 -13.77
CA ALA A 138 -2.79 -7.25 -14.96
C ALA A 138 -1.67 -6.81 -15.92
N MET A 139 -1.52 -5.49 -16.13
CA MET A 139 -0.42 -4.95 -16.94
C MET A 139 0.96 -5.26 -16.34
N GLN A 140 1.10 -5.19 -15.02
CA GLN A 140 2.36 -5.52 -14.33
C GLN A 140 2.69 -7.01 -14.43
N ILE A 141 1.69 -7.88 -14.26
CA ILE A 141 1.85 -9.33 -14.43
C ILE A 141 2.33 -9.64 -15.86
N ALA A 142 1.67 -9.09 -16.88
CA ALA A 142 2.06 -9.29 -18.27
C ALA A 142 3.49 -8.80 -18.57
N ALA A 143 3.89 -7.68 -17.98
CA ALA A 143 5.25 -7.15 -18.13
C ALA A 143 6.30 -8.08 -17.49
N ILE A 144 6.02 -8.64 -16.31
CA ILE A 144 6.89 -9.61 -15.63
C ILE A 144 6.98 -10.92 -16.43
N GLU A 145 5.85 -11.44 -16.92
CA GLU A 145 5.82 -12.65 -17.75
C GLU A 145 6.65 -12.48 -19.03
N HIS A 146 6.51 -11.33 -19.68
CA HIS A 146 7.32 -10.98 -20.85
C HIS A 146 8.82 -10.93 -20.52
N PHE A 147 9.18 -10.29 -19.41
CA PHE A 147 10.56 -10.22 -18.94
C PHE A 147 11.14 -11.63 -18.68
N ILE A 148 10.40 -12.49 -17.98
CA ILE A 148 10.80 -13.86 -17.69
C ILE A 148 11.02 -14.61 -19.00
N ALA A 149 10.07 -14.58 -19.93
CA ALA A 149 10.17 -15.27 -21.23
C ALA A 149 11.38 -14.82 -22.05
N ALA A 150 11.73 -13.53 -21.97
CA ALA A 150 12.89 -12.97 -22.68
C ALA A 150 14.25 -13.36 -22.06
N HIS A 151 14.31 -13.71 -20.78
CA HIS A 151 15.55 -13.95 -20.03
C HIS A 151 15.71 -15.41 -19.56
N THR A 152 14.70 -16.25 -19.71
CA THR A 152 14.79 -17.69 -19.44
C THR A 152 15.21 -18.42 -20.72
N LYS A 153 16.47 -18.91 -20.73
CA LYS A 153 16.99 -19.78 -21.78
C LYS A 153 16.91 -21.22 -21.33
#